data_c0ff02f5683ed5d93a33cc5338021450
#
_entry.id   c0ff02f5683ed5d93a33cc5338021450
#
_cell.length_a   1.000
_cell.length_b   1.000
_cell.length_c   1.000
_cell.angle_alpha   90.00
_cell.angle_beta   90.00
_cell.angle_gamma   90.00
#
_symmetry.space_group_name_H-M   'P 1'
#
loop_
_entity.id
_entity.type
_entity.pdbx_description
1 polymer ?
#
loop_
_entity_poly.entity_id
_entity_poly.type
_entity_poly.pdbx_seq_one_letter_code
_entity_poly.pdbx_strand_id
1 'polypeptide(L)'
;MLDSSAALRASSSAAAAADLDGHELIGPPILWSEVHSAVHEALWRKQVSSTEAAALLVAFAGLGVERRAPAALHAESYRVATELGWAKTYDAEFVALARLTTSKVLTTDARLRRGADRTGLVIDPSDL
;
A
#
# COMPACT_ATOMS: atom_id res chain seq x y z
N MET A 1 6.77 -4.28 1.92
CA MET A 1 5.30 -4.22 1.82
C MET A 1 4.90 -2.96 1.07
N LEU A 2 3.91 -3.05 0.20
CA LEU A 2 3.37 -1.89 -0.51
C LEU A 2 2.10 -1.37 0.19
N ASP A 3 1.98 -0.05 0.31
CA ASP A 3 0.67 0.56 0.50
C ASP A 3 0.02 0.84 -0.88
N SER A 4 -1.20 1.36 -0.87
CA SER A 4 -1.95 1.61 -2.11
C SER A 4 -1.28 2.69 -2.98
N SER A 5 -0.64 3.69 -2.39
CA SER A 5 0.03 4.75 -3.14
C SER A 5 1.25 4.24 -3.91
N ALA A 6 2.09 3.43 -3.26
CA ALA A 6 3.24 2.81 -3.89
C ALA A 6 2.83 1.78 -4.95
N ALA A 7 1.77 1.00 -4.67
CA ALA A 7 1.23 0.03 -5.62
C ALA A 7 0.69 0.72 -6.89
N LEU A 8 -0.06 1.81 -6.75
CA LEU A 8 -0.55 2.58 -7.89
C LEU A 8 0.57 3.20 -8.72
N ARG A 9 1.59 3.75 -8.05
CA ARG A 9 2.77 4.28 -8.72
C ARG A 9 3.48 3.20 -9.56
N ALA A 10 3.73 2.03 -8.96
CA ALA A 10 4.35 0.92 -9.68
C ALA A 10 3.48 0.38 -10.83
N SER A 11 2.15 0.42 -10.68
CA SER A 11 1.21 0.02 -11.74
C SER A 11 1.16 0.99 -12.91
N SER A 12 1.50 2.26 -12.69
CA SER A 12 1.46 3.32 -13.70
C SER A 12 2.82 3.63 -14.35
N SER A 13 3.91 3.07 -13.84
CA SER A 13 5.27 3.38 -14.29
C SER A 13 6.14 2.14 -14.29
N ALA A 14 6.63 1.76 -15.48
CA ALA A 14 7.56 0.64 -15.62
C ALA A 14 8.87 0.85 -14.83
N ALA A 15 9.35 2.10 -14.76
CA ALA A 15 10.54 2.43 -13.96
C ALA A 15 10.27 2.20 -12.46
N ALA A 16 9.12 2.66 -11.96
CA ALA A 16 8.75 2.44 -10.56
C ALA A 16 8.52 0.96 -10.24
N ALA A 17 8.01 0.19 -11.20
CA ALA A 17 7.89 -1.27 -11.03
C ALA A 17 9.27 -1.93 -10.97
N ALA A 18 10.21 -1.50 -11.82
CA ALA A 18 11.57 -2.03 -11.84
C ALA A 18 12.33 -1.76 -10.54
N ASP A 19 12.04 -0.65 -9.85
CA ASP A 19 12.64 -0.36 -8.53
C ASP A 19 12.26 -1.41 -7.47
N LEU A 20 11.20 -2.18 -7.72
CA LEU A 20 10.73 -3.24 -6.82
C LEU A 20 11.33 -4.62 -7.14
N ASP A 21 12.06 -4.75 -8.23
CA ASP A 21 12.64 -6.01 -8.64
C ASP A 21 13.59 -6.58 -7.56
N GLY A 22 13.47 -7.88 -7.33
CA GLY A 22 14.26 -8.56 -6.31
C GLY A 22 13.72 -8.43 -4.89
N HIS A 23 12.66 -7.66 -4.67
CA HIS A 23 12.00 -7.55 -3.37
C HIS A 23 10.78 -8.47 -3.29
N GLU A 24 10.58 -9.08 -2.13
CA GLU A 24 9.34 -9.78 -1.81
C GLU A 24 8.26 -8.73 -1.50
N LEU A 25 7.20 -8.73 -2.30
CA LEU A 25 6.11 -7.77 -2.15
C LEU A 25 4.94 -8.42 -1.43
N ILE A 26 4.53 -7.82 -0.32
CA ILE A 26 3.37 -8.25 0.47
C ILE A 26 2.42 -7.09 0.72
N GLY A 27 1.17 -7.40 1.03
CA GLY A 27 0.17 -6.41 1.41
C GLY A 27 -0.97 -7.01 2.22
N PRO A 28 -1.61 -6.21 3.09
CA PRO A 28 -2.82 -6.64 3.79
C PRO A 28 -4.00 -6.70 2.82
N PRO A 29 -5.09 -7.42 3.15
CA PRO A 29 -6.26 -7.53 2.27
C PRO A 29 -6.84 -6.20 1.80
N ILE A 30 -6.81 -5.16 2.64
CA ILE A 30 -7.33 -3.83 2.30
C ILE A 30 -6.61 -3.19 1.11
N LEU A 31 -5.37 -3.57 0.83
CA LEU A 31 -4.62 -3.06 -0.32
C LEU A 31 -5.40 -3.21 -1.63
N TRP A 32 -5.98 -4.39 -1.86
CA TRP A 32 -6.75 -4.66 -3.09
C TRP A 32 -8.00 -3.79 -3.19
N SER A 33 -8.73 -3.64 -2.08
CA SER A 33 -9.90 -2.75 -2.06
C SER A 33 -9.52 -1.30 -2.32
N GLU A 34 -8.43 -0.82 -1.73
CA GLU A 34 -7.98 0.56 -1.93
C GLU A 34 -7.49 0.82 -3.36
N VAL A 35 -6.72 -0.10 -3.94
CA VAL A 35 -6.25 0.04 -5.33
C VAL A 35 -7.42 0.05 -6.30
N HIS A 36 -8.35 -0.90 -6.18
CA HIS A 36 -9.53 -0.96 -7.04
C HIS A 36 -10.40 0.29 -6.87
N SER A 37 -10.60 0.74 -5.64
CA SER A 37 -11.38 1.95 -5.37
C SER A 37 -10.73 3.19 -5.97
N ALA A 38 -9.42 3.36 -5.83
CA ALA A 38 -8.70 4.50 -6.40
C ALA A 38 -8.76 4.52 -7.94
N VAL A 39 -8.58 3.37 -8.58
CA VAL A 39 -8.68 3.25 -10.05
C VAL A 39 -10.11 3.55 -10.51
N HIS A 40 -11.11 3.00 -9.84
CA HIS A 40 -12.52 3.26 -10.17
C HIS A 40 -12.90 4.73 -9.98
N GLU A 41 -12.43 5.36 -8.92
CA GLU A 41 -12.65 6.79 -8.67
C GLU A 41 -12.02 7.66 -9.76
N ALA A 42 -10.81 7.34 -10.21
CA ALA A 42 -10.17 8.02 -11.34
C ALA A 42 -10.99 7.88 -12.64
N LEU A 43 -11.55 6.69 -12.88
CA LEU A 43 -12.46 6.46 -14.01
C LEU A 43 -13.76 7.26 -13.87
N TRP A 44 -14.38 7.26 -12.69
CA TRP A 44 -15.58 8.03 -12.40
C TRP A 44 -15.38 9.54 -12.61
N ARG A 45 -14.22 10.06 -12.18
CA ARG A 45 -13.85 11.47 -12.37
C ARG A 45 -13.32 11.78 -13.76
N LYS A 46 -13.33 10.83 -14.68
CA LYS A 46 -12.85 10.97 -16.07
C LYS A 46 -11.36 11.38 -16.16
N GLN A 47 -10.57 11.03 -15.16
CA GLN A 47 -9.12 11.23 -15.15
C GLN A 47 -8.38 10.19 -15.98
N VAL A 48 -8.98 9.02 -16.14
CA VAL A 48 -8.49 7.93 -16.98
C VAL A 48 -9.65 7.36 -17.81
N SER A 49 -9.32 6.76 -18.96
CA SER A 49 -10.29 6.01 -19.77
C SER A 49 -10.54 4.62 -19.17
N SER A 50 -11.59 3.95 -19.63
CA SER A 50 -11.87 2.56 -19.25
C SER A 50 -10.74 1.61 -19.64
N THR A 51 -10.09 1.84 -20.78
CA THR A 51 -8.93 1.07 -21.23
C THR A 51 -7.72 1.29 -20.30
N GLU A 52 -7.45 2.54 -19.94
CA GLU A 52 -6.37 2.89 -19.01
C GLU A 52 -6.62 2.31 -17.61
N ALA A 53 -7.86 2.41 -17.10
CA ALA A 53 -8.23 1.82 -15.82
C ALA A 53 -8.02 0.29 -15.80
N ALA A 54 -8.45 -0.41 -16.86
CA ALA A 54 -8.23 -1.84 -16.99
C ALA A 54 -6.73 -2.19 -17.04
N ALA A 55 -5.93 -1.40 -17.76
CA ALA A 55 -4.49 -1.59 -17.84
C ALA A 55 -3.80 -1.40 -16.48
N LEU A 56 -4.23 -0.44 -15.66
CA LEU A 56 -3.71 -0.23 -14.31
C LEU A 56 -3.97 -1.45 -13.43
N LEU A 57 -5.17 -2.02 -13.48
CA LEU A 57 -5.51 -3.21 -12.69
C LEU A 57 -4.73 -4.45 -13.14
N VAL A 58 -4.52 -4.63 -14.45
CA VAL A 58 -3.67 -5.70 -14.98
C VAL A 58 -2.22 -5.52 -14.52
N ALA A 59 -1.69 -4.31 -14.58
CA ALA A 59 -0.34 -4.00 -14.10
C ALA A 59 -0.19 -4.26 -12.60
N PHE A 60 -1.17 -3.87 -11.79
CA PHE A 60 -1.19 -4.17 -10.36
C PHE A 60 -1.15 -5.68 -10.09
N ALA A 61 -2.00 -6.45 -10.76
CA ALA A 61 -1.98 -7.91 -10.65
C ALA A 61 -0.61 -8.50 -11.03
N GLY A 62 0.04 -7.92 -12.03
CA GLY A 62 1.37 -8.33 -12.52
C GLY A 62 2.53 -8.04 -11.56
N LEU A 63 2.35 -7.19 -10.55
CA LEU A 63 3.39 -6.91 -9.55
C LEU A 63 3.69 -8.12 -8.65
N GLY A 64 2.79 -9.11 -8.59
CA GLY A 64 3.00 -10.32 -7.78
C GLY A 64 2.97 -10.06 -6.27
N VAL A 65 2.17 -9.09 -5.82
CA VAL A 65 2.04 -8.80 -4.38
C VAL A 65 1.33 -9.96 -3.69
N GLU A 66 1.96 -10.53 -2.70
CA GLU A 66 1.38 -11.59 -1.88
C GLU A 66 0.46 -11.02 -0.82
N ARG A 67 -0.76 -11.52 -0.79
CA ARG A 67 -1.75 -11.15 0.23
C ARG A 67 -1.43 -11.84 1.55
N ARG A 68 -1.21 -11.07 2.60
CA ARG A 68 -0.95 -11.57 3.96
C ARG A 68 -2.03 -11.09 4.92
N ALA A 69 -2.69 -12.03 5.58
CA ALA A 69 -3.76 -11.75 6.55
C ALA A 69 -3.57 -12.58 7.82
N PRO A 70 -2.52 -12.31 8.63
CA PRO A 70 -2.32 -13.03 9.88
C PRO A 70 -3.49 -12.80 10.82
N ALA A 71 -3.81 -13.78 11.66
CA ALA A 71 -4.95 -13.71 12.57
C ALA A 71 -4.90 -12.49 13.51
N ALA A 72 -3.71 -12.02 13.87
CA ALA A 72 -3.50 -10.87 14.75
C ALA A 72 -3.62 -9.51 14.04
N LEU A 73 -3.82 -9.47 12.72
CA LEU A 73 -3.76 -8.24 11.93
C LEU A 73 -4.68 -7.13 12.46
N HIS A 74 -5.96 -7.43 12.67
CA HIS A 74 -6.92 -6.40 13.09
C HIS A 74 -6.69 -5.93 14.53
N ALA A 75 -6.35 -6.82 15.45
CA ALA A 75 -6.00 -6.46 16.81
C ALA A 75 -4.75 -5.58 16.86
N GLU A 76 -3.75 -5.89 16.06
CA GLU A 76 -2.54 -5.08 15.94
C GLU A 76 -2.81 -3.72 15.28
N SER A 77 -3.67 -3.68 14.26
CA SER A 77 -4.10 -2.43 13.62
C SER A 77 -4.79 -1.50 14.60
N TYR A 78 -5.61 -2.03 15.48
CA TYR A 78 -6.26 -1.27 16.55
C TYR A 78 -5.21 -0.66 17.51
N ARG A 79 -4.21 -1.43 17.90
CA ARG A 79 -3.12 -0.95 18.77
C ARG A 79 -2.29 0.15 18.09
N VAL A 80 -1.93 -0.06 16.83
CA VAL A 80 -1.19 0.94 16.04
C VAL A 80 -1.97 2.25 15.93
N ALA A 81 -3.24 2.18 15.59
CA ALA A 81 -4.08 3.37 15.49
C ALA A 81 -4.16 4.12 16.82
N THR A 82 -4.27 3.40 17.93
CA THR A 82 -4.27 3.98 19.28
C THR A 82 -2.93 4.65 19.61
N GLU A 83 -1.81 3.99 19.34
CA GLU A 83 -0.47 4.54 19.55
C GLU A 83 -0.22 5.81 18.74
N LEU A 84 -0.67 5.84 17.49
CA LEU A 84 -0.44 6.95 16.57
C LEU A 84 -1.50 8.06 16.66
N GLY A 85 -2.55 7.84 17.45
CA GLY A 85 -3.64 8.80 17.61
C GLY A 85 -4.52 8.91 16.36
N TRP A 86 -4.64 7.85 15.58
CA TRP A 86 -5.47 7.82 14.39
C TRP A 86 -6.91 7.42 14.71
N ALA A 87 -7.86 8.13 14.10
CA ALA A 87 -9.28 7.86 14.30
C ALA A 87 -9.75 6.56 13.63
N LYS A 88 -9.13 6.18 12.51
CA LYS A 88 -9.47 4.98 11.73
C LYS A 88 -8.32 4.00 11.72
N THR A 89 -8.62 2.73 11.50
CA THR A 89 -7.64 1.64 11.53
C THR A 89 -7.14 1.24 10.13
N TYR A 90 -7.67 1.79 9.05
CA TYR A 90 -7.35 1.33 7.70
C TYR A 90 -5.87 1.51 7.34
N ASP A 91 -5.31 2.70 7.51
CA ASP A 91 -3.87 2.93 7.27
C ASP A 91 -3.00 2.18 8.27
N ALA A 92 -3.52 1.96 9.48
CA ALA A 92 -2.83 1.20 10.52
C ALA A 92 -2.62 -0.27 10.14
N GLU A 93 -3.44 -0.84 9.23
CA GLU A 93 -3.26 -2.22 8.79
C GLU A 93 -1.92 -2.44 8.08
N PHE A 94 -1.42 -1.45 7.35
CA PHE A 94 -0.10 -1.54 6.71
C PHE A 94 1.02 -1.55 7.75
N VAL A 95 0.97 -0.66 8.72
CA VAL A 95 1.96 -0.61 9.81
C VAL A 95 1.90 -1.86 10.68
N ALA A 96 0.69 -2.34 10.97
CA ALA A 96 0.47 -3.55 11.75
C ALA A 96 1.05 -4.78 11.04
N LEU A 97 0.78 -4.94 9.74
CA LEU A 97 1.35 -6.05 8.97
C LEU A 97 2.89 -5.96 8.92
N ALA A 98 3.44 -4.74 8.80
CA ALA A 98 4.88 -4.55 8.82
C ALA A 98 5.51 -5.03 10.15
N ARG A 99 4.88 -4.74 11.28
CA ARG A 99 5.32 -5.25 12.59
C ARG A 99 5.25 -6.76 12.66
N LEU A 100 4.13 -7.34 12.23
CA LEU A 100 3.89 -8.78 12.32
C LEU A 100 4.78 -9.60 11.38
N THR A 101 5.30 -9.00 10.32
CA THR A 101 6.14 -9.67 9.30
C THR A 101 7.58 -9.20 9.29
N THR A 102 7.96 -8.31 10.20
CA THR A 102 9.30 -7.70 10.25
C THR A 102 9.70 -7.06 8.90
N SER A 103 8.76 -6.34 8.32
CA SER A 103 8.89 -5.67 7.01
C SER A 103 8.89 -4.15 7.15
N LYS A 104 9.14 -3.45 6.05
CA LYS A 104 8.94 -2.00 5.92
C LYS A 104 7.73 -1.70 5.03
N VAL A 105 7.00 -0.65 5.35
CA VAL A 105 5.92 -0.11 4.50
C VAL A 105 6.53 0.85 3.48
N LEU A 106 6.39 0.51 2.21
CA LEU A 106 6.77 1.40 1.12
C LEU A 106 5.57 2.26 0.76
N THR A 107 5.71 3.56 0.87
CA THR A 107 4.64 4.52 0.59
C THR A 107 5.16 5.76 -0.13
N THR A 108 4.34 6.32 -1.01
CA THR A 108 4.53 7.67 -1.56
C THR A 108 3.60 8.69 -0.91
N ASP A 109 2.76 8.26 0.01
CA ASP A 109 1.87 9.15 0.76
C ASP A 109 2.63 9.86 1.88
N ALA A 110 2.91 11.14 1.69
CA ALA A 110 3.60 11.96 2.68
C ALA A 110 2.85 12.06 4.02
N ARG A 111 1.52 11.97 4.00
CA ARG A 111 0.70 12.01 5.21
C ARG A 111 0.89 10.74 6.03
N LEU A 112 0.83 9.57 5.40
CA LEU A 112 1.10 8.29 6.07
C LEU A 112 2.53 8.26 6.61
N ARG A 113 3.50 8.69 5.82
CA ARG A 113 4.90 8.73 6.21
C ARG A 113 5.11 9.59 7.46
N ARG A 114 4.58 10.82 7.49
CA ARG A 114 4.69 11.70 8.65
C ARG A 114 3.96 11.14 9.87
N GLY A 115 2.76 10.60 9.68
CA GLY A 115 1.93 10.06 10.77
C GLY A 115 2.53 8.82 11.43
N ALA A 116 3.29 8.03 10.69
CA ALA A 116 3.88 6.79 11.19
C ALA A 116 5.42 6.86 11.36
N ASP A 117 6.02 8.02 11.18
CA ASP A 117 7.49 8.21 11.19
C ASP A 117 8.15 7.63 12.46
N ARG A 118 7.57 7.89 13.62
CA ARG A 118 8.09 7.41 14.90
C ARG A 118 8.15 5.88 15.04
N THR A 119 7.47 5.14 14.17
CA THR A 119 7.53 3.67 14.17
C THR A 119 8.83 3.14 13.55
N GLY A 120 9.50 3.93 12.73
CA GLY A 120 10.67 3.51 11.96
C GLY A 120 10.36 2.46 10.87
N LEU A 121 9.08 2.20 10.59
CA LEU A 121 8.65 1.13 9.68
C LEU A 121 8.30 1.64 8.28
N VAL A 122 8.18 2.94 8.09
CA VAL A 122 7.72 3.54 6.82
C VAL A 122 8.89 4.15 6.07
N ILE A 123 9.00 3.81 4.79
CA ILE A 123 10.06 4.28 3.91
C ILE A 123 9.50 4.82 2.59
N ASP A 124 10.24 5.72 1.98
CA ASP A 124 9.96 6.21 0.63
C ASP A 124 10.60 5.27 -0.42
N PRO A 125 10.04 5.14 -1.64
CA PRO A 125 10.67 4.37 -2.71
C PRO A 125 12.11 4.77 -3.03
N SER A 126 12.48 6.02 -2.81
CA SER A 126 13.87 6.47 -2.99
C SER A 126 14.85 5.92 -1.96
N ASP A 127 14.35 5.31 -0.90
CA ASP A 127 15.16 4.71 0.18
C ASP A 127 15.45 3.22 -0.05
N LEU A 128 14.98 2.66 -1.16
CA LEU A 128 15.22 1.26 -1.53
C LEU A 128 16.65 1.00 -1.96
#